data_73c32c44b124a9dcf458ff8c1eb03bb2
#
_entry.id   73c32c44b124a9dcf458ff8c1eb03bb2
#
_cell.length_a   1.000
_cell.length_b   1.000
_cell.length_c   1.000
_cell.angle_alpha   90.00
_cell.angle_beta   90.00
_cell.angle_gamma   90.00
#
_symmetry.space_group_name_H-M   'P 1'
#
loop_
_entity.id
_entity.type
_entity.pdbx_description
1 polymer ?
#
loop_
_entity_poly.entity_id
_entity_poly.type
_entity_poly.pdbx_seq_one_letter_code
_entity_poly.pdbx_strand_id
1 'polypeptide(L)'
;ATVTIIDQKQIAAMSKAEPDLSHLLGLLTPSMALASNTTSSRSQTLRGRGALILIDGIPQSTPLRSTDRDIRSIDVSAIDHIEIVKGSTALYGNGAIGGVINIITKQNTKNKKIAGESSLSGSTYNFYHGTQGMGYRVNQQLYGSIDKLNYLVSGSFVKTGSSIDGSGEYISPRYGLGDTYTSNALIKVGYALSAKNKIEFMYNFYRSLQHTTLVQQKGEYLKSPAIGIFGEKDPQAVDEGTPYNHNAYLKFSSRKLFSNTDFEASIYGTSLYTIFDFRKHNPKKPRWEEKSGQATIKDQKIGFRSQFNTFLSISDNLFTRLTYGYDYLLDKTSQPLVDGRYWVPNLQSSNHAPFLQTKTTLWECLNVKLGGRYDVIDVNVPDYDILRTKLSSPEVHVKGGKLKYDNFSFNAGISFNKLSIFQPFVAFSQGFSIFDLGRTLRAAKEDVLSKIITEPVKTNNFELGVYSDINHRLQLNGSVFYTYSKLGSDLKIDEAGFWVVNRTPQKVYGMELNADAQILNNLKAGANFTWFEGKLKSTSDKWDTYMSNISIPAAKFAMYIDY
;
A
#
# COMPACT_ATOMS: atom_id res chain seq x y z
N ALA A 1 -17.66 4.57 1.31
CA ALA A 1 -16.47 4.31 0.49
C ALA A 1 -16.78 3.19 -0.50
N THR A 2 -16.41 3.40 -1.75
CA THR A 2 -16.56 2.43 -2.84
C THR A 2 -15.51 1.34 -2.67
N VAL A 3 -15.91 0.08 -2.79
CA VAL A 3 -15.00 -1.08 -2.77
C VAL A 3 -14.87 -1.62 -4.18
N THR A 4 -13.63 -1.78 -4.64
CA THR A 4 -13.30 -2.46 -5.89
C THR A 4 -12.58 -3.76 -5.55
N ILE A 5 -12.97 -4.86 -6.19
CA ILE A 5 -12.29 -6.15 -6.06
C ILE A 5 -11.61 -6.46 -7.39
N ILE A 6 -10.31 -6.71 -7.35
CA ILE A 6 -9.55 -7.27 -8.46
C ILE A 6 -9.50 -8.77 -8.23
N ASP A 7 -10.19 -9.54 -9.04
CA ASP A 7 -10.33 -10.97 -8.84
C ASP A 7 -9.11 -11.77 -9.35
N GLN A 8 -9.06 -13.05 -8.99
CA GLN A 8 -7.96 -13.95 -9.37
C GLN A 8 -7.79 -14.10 -10.87
N LYS A 9 -8.87 -14.04 -11.67
CA LYS A 9 -8.79 -14.16 -13.13
C LYS A 9 -8.12 -12.94 -13.74
N GLN A 10 -8.47 -11.74 -13.27
CA GLN A 10 -7.84 -10.49 -13.69
C GLN A 10 -6.35 -10.46 -13.32
N ILE A 11 -6.00 -10.89 -12.09
CA ILE A 11 -4.61 -11.00 -11.64
C ILE A 11 -3.84 -12.00 -12.51
N ALA A 12 -4.40 -13.18 -12.75
CA ALA A 12 -3.74 -14.23 -13.54
C ALA A 12 -3.56 -13.83 -15.02
N ALA A 13 -4.53 -13.15 -15.63
CA ALA A 13 -4.43 -12.67 -17.00
C ALA A 13 -3.33 -11.60 -17.14
N MET A 14 -3.35 -10.58 -16.26
CA MET A 14 -2.40 -9.47 -16.31
C MET A 14 -0.98 -9.89 -15.92
N SER A 15 -0.82 -10.80 -14.95
CA SER A 15 0.49 -11.25 -14.48
C SER A 15 1.28 -12.08 -15.49
N LYS A 16 0.64 -12.55 -16.58
CA LYS A 16 1.32 -13.18 -17.71
C LYS A 16 2.14 -12.17 -18.52
N ALA A 17 1.64 -10.94 -18.66
CA ALA A 17 2.31 -9.87 -19.40
C ALA A 17 3.20 -9.04 -18.47
N GLU A 18 2.71 -8.74 -17.27
CA GLU A 18 3.40 -7.90 -16.28
C GLU A 18 3.24 -8.48 -14.86
N PRO A 19 4.24 -9.21 -14.36
CA PRO A 19 4.16 -9.89 -13.06
C PRO A 19 4.40 -8.96 -11.86
N ASP A 20 4.61 -7.67 -12.06
CA ASP A 20 4.82 -6.71 -11.00
C ASP A 20 3.49 -6.19 -10.43
N LEU A 21 3.29 -6.36 -9.11
CA LEU A 21 2.07 -5.97 -8.43
C LEU A 21 1.78 -4.46 -8.53
N SER A 22 2.81 -3.62 -8.53
CA SER A 22 2.66 -2.16 -8.66
C SER A 22 2.09 -1.78 -10.02
N HIS A 23 2.55 -2.41 -11.10
CA HIS A 23 2.01 -2.20 -12.45
C HIS A 23 0.57 -2.70 -12.55
N LEU A 24 0.30 -3.90 -12.05
CA LEU A 24 -1.03 -4.50 -12.04
C LEU A 24 -2.04 -3.59 -11.33
N LEU A 25 -1.71 -3.12 -10.13
CA LEU A 25 -2.57 -2.19 -9.38
C LEU A 25 -2.79 -0.88 -10.13
N GLY A 26 -1.74 -0.31 -10.71
CA GLY A 26 -1.82 0.92 -11.50
C GLY A 26 -2.71 0.79 -12.72
N LEU A 27 -2.74 -0.35 -13.39
CA LEU A 27 -3.57 -0.61 -14.58
C LEU A 27 -5.02 -0.93 -14.21
N LEU A 28 -5.23 -1.82 -13.24
CA LEU A 28 -6.57 -2.32 -12.90
C LEU A 28 -7.35 -1.42 -11.93
N THR A 29 -6.67 -0.46 -11.26
CA THR A 29 -7.34 0.46 -10.34
C THR A 29 -7.45 1.85 -10.98
N PRO A 30 -8.64 2.30 -11.35
CA PRO A 30 -8.81 3.61 -12.01
C PRO A 30 -8.18 4.77 -11.24
N SER A 31 -8.44 4.85 -9.95
CA SER A 31 -8.00 5.94 -9.07
C SER A 31 -6.56 5.83 -8.56
N MET A 32 -5.83 4.81 -8.98
CA MET A 32 -4.43 4.64 -8.59
C MET A 32 -3.49 5.14 -9.70
N ALA A 33 -2.45 5.85 -9.31
CA ALA A 33 -1.40 6.25 -10.23
C ALA A 33 -0.69 5.04 -10.85
N LEU A 34 -0.22 5.18 -12.10
CA LEU A 34 0.61 4.16 -12.74
C LEU A 34 1.93 3.97 -11.96
N ALA A 35 2.51 2.80 -12.09
CA ALA A 35 3.83 2.53 -11.53
C ALA A 35 4.89 3.42 -12.19
N SER A 36 5.90 3.81 -11.41
CA SER A 36 6.99 4.67 -11.87
C SER A 36 8.11 3.90 -12.60
N ASN A 37 7.93 2.62 -12.90
CA ASN A 37 8.96 1.70 -13.41
C ASN A 37 10.21 1.65 -12.52
N THR A 38 10.03 1.87 -11.23
CA THR A 38 11.08 1.78 -10.21
C THR A 38 10.62 0.92 -9.05
N THR A 39 11.54 0.54 -8.17
CA THR A 39 11.22 -0.20 -6.94
C THR A 39 10.42 0.62 -5.93
N SER A 40 10.30 1.94 -6.13
CA SER A 40 9.57 2.84 -5.22
C SER A 40 8.09 2.94 -5.58
N SER A 41 7.23 2.73 -4.60
CA SER A 41 5.77 2.94 -4.70
C SER A 41 5.33 4.37 -4.32
N ARG A 42 6.28 5.28 -4.12
CA ARG A 42 5.99 6.64 -3.61
C ARG A 42 4.97 7.43 -4.44
N SER A 43 5.03 7.32 -5.76
CA SER A 43 4.11 8.00 -6.67
C SER A 43 2.77 7.27 -6.86
N GLN A 44 2.64 6.05 -6.32
CA GLN A 44 1.42 5.27 -6.44
C GLN A 44 0.40 5.63 -5.36
N THR A 45 -0.15 6.81 -5.48
CA THR A 45 -1.22 7.29 -4.61
C THR A 45 -2.58 6.76 -5.04
N LEU A 46 -3.51 6.65 -4.09
CA LEU A 46 -4.91 6.40 -4.32
C LEU A 46 -5.68 7.71 -4.14
N ARG A 47 -6.28 8.24 -5.22
CA ARG A 47 -6.92 9.57 -5.21
C ARG A 47 -6.01 10.69 -4.67
N GLY A 48 -4.73 10.66 -5.05
CA GLY A 48 -3.77 11.69 -4.66
C GLY A 48 -3.25 11.60 -3.21
N ARG A 49 -3.52 10.51 -2.50
CA ARG A 49 -3.08 10.29 -1.12
C ARG A 49 -2.51 8.90 -0.93
N GLY A 50 -1.62 8.73 0.05
CA GLY A 50 -1.09 7.42 0.42
C GLY A 50 -2.20 6.47 0.86
N ALA A 51 -2.18 5.24 0.35
CA ALA A 51 -3.05 4.16 0.79
C ALA A 51 -2.40 3.32 1.89
N LEU A 52 -3.21 2.75 2.78
CA LEU A 52 -2.78 1.72 3.72
C LEU A 52 -2.75 0.37 2.99
N ILE A 53 -1.58 -0.24 2.92
CA ILE A 53 -1.39 -1.55 2.28
C ILE A 53 -1.46 -2.63 3.34
N LEU A 54 -2.27 -3.65 3.09
CA LEU A 54 -2.45 -4.80 3.98
C LEU A 54 -2.22 -6.12 3.22
N ILE A 55 -1.74 -7.14 3.92
CA ILE A 55 -1.77 -8.55 3.48
C ILE A 55 -2.62 -9.33 4.48
N ASP A 56 -3.75 -9.90 4.04
CA ASP A 56 -4.74 -10.59 4.89
C ASP A 56 -5.14 -9.75 6.14
N GLY A 57 -5.22 -8.40 5.98
CA GLY A 57 -5.52 -7.47 7.05
C GLY A 57 -4.32 -7.02 7.89
N ILE A 58 -3.09 -7.52 7.64
CA ILE A 58 -1.85 -7.13 8.35
C ILE A 58 -1.22 -5.91 7.69
N PRO A 59 -1.01 -4.79 8.42
CA PRO A 59 -0.42 -3.58 7.85
C PRO A 59 1.02 -3.77 7.38
N GLN A 60 1.27 -3.45 6.10
CA GLN A 60 2.61 -3.38 5.50
C GLN A 60 3.19 -1.96 5.59
N SER A 61 2.32 -0.97 5.52
CA SER A 61 2.70 0.44 5.65
C SER A 61 2.95 0.82 7.11
N THR A 62 3.87 1.77 7.33
CA THR A 62 4.07 2.40 8.64
C THR A 62 3.95 3.91 8.53
N PRO A 63 3.08 4.55 9.33
CA PRO A 63 2.96 6.01 9.37
C PRO A 63 4.15 6.67 10.10
N LEU A 64 4.99 5.90 10.81
CA LEU A 64 6.19 6.42 11.46
C LEU A 64 7.26 6.80 10.43
N ARG A 65 7.48 5.95 9.42
CA ARG A 65 8.43 6.21 8.33
C ARG A 65 8.07 5.38 7.11
N SER A 66 7.46 5.98 6.10
CA SER A 66 7.09 5.28 4.86
C SER A 66 8.29 4.55 4.26
N THR A 67 8.13 3.27 3.98
CA THR A 67 9.16 2.43 3.37
C THR A 67 9.29 2.69 1.87
N ASP A 68 8.26 3.30 1.26
CA ASP A 68 8.12 3.51 -0.18
C ASP A 68 8.17 2.19 -1.00
N ARG A 69 7.99 1.02 -0.33
CA ARG A 69 8.03 -0.34 -0.93
C ARG A 69 6.90 -1.24 -0.43
N ASP A 70 5.88 -0.67 0.15
CA ASP A 70 4.77 -1.36 0.82
C ASP A 70 4.02 -2.31 -0.12
N ILE A 71 3.86 -1.93 -1.40
CA ILE A 71 3.21 -2.74 -2.43
C ILE A 71 4.07 -3.93 -2.84
N ARG A 72 5.40 -3.84 -2.69
CA ARG A 72 6.37 -4.89 -3.04
C ARG A 72 6.70 -5.74 -1.82
N SER A 73 5.70 -6.40 -1.28
CA SER A 73 5.78 -7.21 -0.05
C SER A 73 5.32 -8.66 -0.23
N ILE A 74 4.81 -8.98 -1.44
CA ILE A 74 4.33 -10.30 -1.80
C ILE A 74 4.40 -10.49 -3.32
N ASP A 75 4.61 -11.72 -3.77
CA ASP A 75 4.56 -12.08 -5.18
C ASP A 75 3.12 -12.30 -5.66
N VAL A 76 2.81 -11.88 -6.89
CA VAL A 76 1.47 -12.00 -7.49
C VAL A 76 0.95 -13.44 -7.53
N SER A 77 1.83 -14.45 -7.61
CA SER A 77 1.43 -15.86 -7.61
C SER A 77 0.83 -16.32 -6.28
N ALA A 78 1.10 -15.62 -5.19
CA ALA A 78 0.57 -15.91 -3.85
C ALA A 78 -0.79 -15.22 -3.58
N ILE A 79 -1.28 -14.36 -4.51
CA ILE A 79 -2.47 -13.54 -4.34
C ILE A 79 -3.71 -14.24 -4.88
N ASP A 80 -4.78 -14.25 -4.09
CA ASP A 80 -6.11 -14.69 -4.50
C ASP A 80 -6.89 -13.54 -5.16
N HIS A 81 -7.09 -12.46 -4.41
CA HIS A 81 -7.74 -11.23 -4.90
C HIS A 81 -7.25 -10.01 -4.12
N ILE A 82 -7.60 -8.83 -4.61
CA ILE A 82 -7.24 -7.57 -3.97
C ILE A 82 -8.51 -6.76 -3.73
N GLU A 83 -8.72 -6.34 -2.48
CA GLU A 83 -9.82 -5.47 -2.07
C GLU A 83 -9.31 -4.03 -1.96
N ILE A 84 -9.93 -3.11 -2.68
CA ILE A 84 -9.56 -1.69 -2.68
C ILE A 84 -10.72 -0.87 -2.14
N VAL A 85 -10.53 -0.29 -0.97
CA VAL A 85 -11.48 0.64 -0.36
C VAL A 85 -11.01 2.06 -0.68
N LYS A 86 -11.75 2.75 -1.54
CA LYS A 86 -11.40 4.10 -2.00
C LYS A 86 -11.85 5.15 -1.00
N GLY A 87 -10.98 6.14 -0.77
CA GLY A 87 -11.19 7.15 0.25
C GLY A 87 -10.94 6.63 1.66
N SER A 88 -10.98 7.53 2.62
CA SER A 88 -10.71 7.22 4.03
C SER A 88 -11.71 6.22 4.61
N THR A 89 -11.30 5.44 5.60
CA THR A 89 -12.17 4.47 6.28
C THR A 89 -11.85 4.36 7.76
N ALA A 90 -12.88 4.37 8.59
CA ALA A 90 -12.74 4.23 10.04
C ALA A 90 -12.37 2.80 10.48
N LEU A 91 -12.64 1.76 9.67
CA LEU A 91 -12.37 0.37 10.08
C LEU A 91 -10.90 0.01 10.17
N TYR A 92 -10.02 0.72 9.45
CA TYR A 92 -8.59 0.37 9.35
C TYR A 92 -7.65 1.37 10.03
N GLY A 93 -8.15 2.53 10.50
CA GLY A 93 -7.43 3.46 11.38
C GLY A 93 -6.25 4.20 10.76
N ASN A 94 -5.19 4.32 11.54
CA ASN A 94 -4.00 5.13 11.23
C ASN A 94 -3.32 4.71 9.92
N GLY A 95 -3.13 5.69 9.03
CA GLY A 95 -2.53 5.49 7.70
C GLY A 95 -3.53 5.39 6.54
N ALA A 96 -4.83 5.21 6.79
CA ALA A 96 -5.85 5.05 5.75
C ALA A 96 -6.41 6.39 5.24
N ILE A 97 -5.57 7.38 4.95
CA ILE A 97 -6.01 8.72 4.50
C ILE A 97 -6.43 8.76 3.02
N GLY A 98 -5.86 7.93 2.16
CA GLY A 98 -6.23 7.76 0.75
C GLY A 98 -7.17 6.60 0.51
N GLY A 99 -7.21 5.66 1.42
CA GLY A 99 -7.95 4.42 1.32
C GLY A 99 -7.13 3.22 1.78
N VAL A 100 -7.61 2.02 1.45
CA VAL A 100 -6.98 0.75 1.84
C VAL A 100 -6.86 -0.15 0.63
N ILE A 101 -5.73 -0.81 0.50
CA ILE A 101 -5.48 -1.89 -0.46
C ILE A 101 -5.17 -3.14 0.36
N ASN A 102 -6.11 -4.08 0.44
CA ASN A 102 -5.96 -5.32 1.19
C ASN A 102 -5.71 -6.47 0.21
N ILE A 103 -4.52 -7.01 0.24
CA ILE A 103 -4.08 -8.12 -0.59
C ILE A 103 -4.44 -9.42 0.12
N ILE A 104 -5.36 -10.18 -0.45
CA ILE A 104 -5.80 -11.46 0.12
C ILE A 104 -4.97 -12.58 -0.49
N THR A 105 -4.30 -13.34 0.37
CA THR A 105 -3.45 -14.45 -0.06
C THR A 105 -4.29 -15.67 -0.45
N LYS A 106 -3.77 -16.46 -1.39
CA LYS A 106 -4.39 -17.72 -1.82
C LYS A 106 -4.65 -18.63 -0.64
N GLN A 107 -5.72 -19.39 -0.76
CA GLN A 107 -6.08 -20.47 0.16
C GLN A 107 -6.56 -21.66 -0.65
N ASN A 108 -6.46 -22.85 -0.08
CA ASN A 108 -7.02 -24.02 -0.74
C ASN A 108 -8.55 -23.97 -0.69
N THR A 109 -9.18 -23.95 -1.86
CA THR A 109 -10.65 -24.02 -2.04
C THR A 109 -11.10 -25.35 -2.63
N LYS A 110 -10.14 -26.22 -3.02
CA LYS A 110 -10.43 -27.49 -3.68
C LYS A 110 -10.47 -28.63 -2.67
N ASN A 111 -11.51 -29.44 -2.75
CA ASN A 111 -11.68 -30.61 -1.88
C ASN A 111 -10.88 -31.83 -2.40
N LYS A 112 -9.55 -31.64 -2.58
CA LYS A 112 -8.61 -32.68 -2.97
C LYS A 112 -7.62 -32.92 -1.85
N LYS A 113 -7.23 -34.18 -1.61
CA LYS A 113 -6.22 -34.52 -0.58
C LYS A 113 -4.89 -33.83 -0.88
N ILE A 114 -4.48 -33.84 -2.15
CA ILE A 114 -3.28 -33.16 -2.65
C ILE A 114 -3.51 -32.69 -4.08
N ALA A 115 -3.08 -31.50 -4.38
CA ALA A 115 -3.01 -30.94 -5.73
C ALA A 115 -1.85 -29.96 -5.81
N GLY A 116 -1.37 -29.67 -7.01
CA GLY A 116 -0.29 -28.72 -7.22
C GLY A 116 -0.43 -28.00 -8.55
N GLU A 117 0.28 -26.90 -8.65
CA GLU A 117 0.40 -26.09 -9.86
C GLU A 117 1.85 -25.63 -9.99
N SER A 118 2.43 -25.88 -11.16
CA SER A 118 3.79 -25.44 -11.51
C SER A 118 3.71 -24.50 -12.70
N SER A 119 4.44 -23.40 -12.64
CA SER A 119 4.59 -22.51 -13.80
C SER A 119 6.05 -22.12 -14.01
N LEU A 120 6.45 -22.09 -15.28
CA LEU A 120 7.74 -21.62 -15.75
C LEU A 120 7.50 -20.60 -16.84
N SER A 121 8.12 -19.44 -16.75
CA SER A 121 8.06 -18.42 -17.80
C SER A 121 9.42 -17.79 -18.01
N GLY A 122 9.67 -17.36 -19.26
CA GLY A 122 10.82 -16.56 -19.66
C GLY A 122 10.37 -15.18 -20.13
N SER A 123 11.19 -14.18 -19.93
CA SER A 123 10.97 -12.81 -20.40
C SER A 123 12.24 -12.22 -20.99
N THR A 124 12.10 -11.29 -21.91
CA THR A 124 13.22 -10.50 -22.41
C THR A 124 12.75 -9.12 -22.77
N TYR A 125 13.55 -8.13 -22.48
CA TYR A 125 13.30 -6.75 -22.91
C TYR A 125 13.69 -6.52 -24.37
N ASN A 126 14.72 -7.24 -24.86
CA ASN A 126 15.18 -7.09 -26.22
C ASN A 126 15.96 -8.33 -26.68
N PHE A 127 15.53 -8.94 -27.78
CA PHE A 127 16.21 -10.10 -28.38
C PHE A 127 17.57 -9.75 -29.04
N TYR A 128 17.79 -8.47 -29.36
CA TYR A 128 19.02 -8.02 -30.03
C TYR A 128 20.21 -7.77 -29.10
N HIS A 129 19.98 -7.64 -27.79
CA HIS A 129 21.01 -7.35 -26.78
C HIS A 129 21.50 -8.60 -26.01
N GLY A 130 21.39 -9.78 -26.60
CA GLY A 130 21.88 -11.02 -26.00
C GLY A 130 21.11 -11.44 -24.73
N THR A 131 21.80 -12.10 -23.81
CA THR A 131 21.18 -12.68 -22.61
C THR A 131 20.97 -11.72 -21.45
N GLN A 132 21.48 -10.49 -21.52
CA GLN A 132 21.45 -9.53 -20.41
C GLN A 132 20.03 -9.04 -20.10
N GLY A 133 19.19 -8.87 -21.13
CA GLY A 133 17.77 -8.54 -20.97
C GLY A 133 16.86 -9.72 -20.59
N MET A 134 17.42 -10.93 -20.45
CA MET A 134 16.63 -12.15 -20.18
C MET A 134 16.34 -12.33 -18.70
N GLY A 135 15.08 -12.63 -18.43
CA GLY A 135 14.58 -13.02 -17.12
C GLY A 135 13.86 -14.36 -17.16
N TYR A 136 13.66 -14.95 -16.00
CA TYR A 136 12.83 -16.13 -15.84
C TYR A 136 12.10 -16.12 -14.52
N ARG A 137 10.99 -16.85 -14.48
CA ARG A 137 10.18 -17.03 -13.29
C ARG A 137 9.81 -18.49 -13.13
N VAL A 138 9.99 -19.01 -11.92
CA VAL A 138 9.54 -20.34 -11.52
C VAL A 138 8.59 -20.17 -10.36
N ASN A 139 7.44 -20.84 -10.43
CA ASN A 139 6.49 -20.88 -9.33
C ASN A 139 6.00 -22.31 -9.13
N GLN A 140 5.95 -22.74 -7.87
CA GLN A 140 5.41 -24.02 -7.45
C GLN A 140 4.42 -23.82 -6.32
N GLN A 141 3.23 -24.39 -6.46
CA GLN A 141 2.21 -24.43 -5.42
C GLN A 141 1.83 -25.89 -5.12
N LEU A 142 1.63 -26.18 -3.85
CA LEU A 142 1.10 -27.43 -3.35
C LEU A 142 -0.01 -27.11 -2.36
N TYR A 143 -1.18 -27.72 -2.53
CA TYR A 143 -2.33 -27.47 -1.67
C TYR A 143 -3.21 -28.70 -1.55
N GLY A 144 -3.96 -28.78 -0.45
CA GLY A 144 -4.87 -29.90 -0.22
C GLY A 144 -5.70 -29.76 1.04
N SER A 145 -6.60 -30.73 1.20
CA SER A 145 -7.43 -30.90 2.39
C SER A 145 -7.40 -32.37 2.81
N ILE A 146 -7.03 -32.62 4.07
CA ILE A 146 -7.03 -33.95 4.68
C ILE A 146 -7.84 -33.85 5.97
N ASP A 147 -9.01 -34.47 5.99
CA ASP A 147 -9.97 -34.39 7.09
C ASP A 147 -10.25 -32.95 7.51
N LYS A 148 -9.79 -32.54 8.70
CA LYS A 148 -9.94 -31.20 9.27
C LYS A 148 -8.84 -30.23 8.89
N LEU A 149 -7.78 -30.72 8.26
CA LEU A 149 -6.61 -29.94 7.87
C LEU A 149 -6.77 -29.41 6.44
N ASN A 150 -6.54 -28.12 6.24
CA ASN A 150 -6.46 -27.45 4.96
C ASN A 150 -5.09 -26.78 4.86
N TYR A 151 -4.38 -26.95 3.76
CA TYR A 151 -3.03 -26.42 3.61
C TYR A 151 -2.76 -25.88 2.21
N LEU A 152 -1.90 -24.89 2.15
CA LEU A 152 -1.30 -24.33 0.94
C LEU A 152 0.15 -23.95 1.24
N VAL A 153 1.06 -24.42 0.38
CA VAL A 153 2.46 -24.00 0.35
C VAL A 153 2.76 -23.50 -1.06
N SER A 154 3.30 -22.30 -1.18
CA SER A 154 3.67 -21.69 -2.46
C SER A 154 5.08 -21.13 -2.38
N GLY A 155 5.88 -21.35 -3.41
CA GLY A 155 7.19 -20.74 -3.58
C GLY A 155 7.33 -20.16 -4.97
N SER A 156 7.91 -18.97 -5.09
CA SER A 156 8.27 -18.37 -6.36
C SER A 156 9.69 -17.83 -6.34
N PHE A 157 10.35 -17.91 -7.50
CA PHE A 157 11.64 -17.30 -7.74
C PHE A 157 11.59 -16.59 -9.09
N VAL A 158 12.03 -15.32 -9.10
CA VAL A 158 12.02 -14.46 -10.29
C VAL A 158 13.41 -13.84 -10.43
N LYS A 159 14.00 -13.98 -11.62
CA LYS A 159 15.14 -13.19 -12.07
C LYS A 159 14.67 -12.26 -13.17
N THR A 160 14.85 -10.95 -13.03
CA THR A 160 14.66 -10.00 -14.12
C THR A 160 15.99 -9.74 -14.80
N GLY A 161 15.99 -9.56 -16.11
CA GLY A 161 17.16 -9.06 -16.85
C GLY A 161 17.30 -7.56 -16.73
N SER A 162 18.40 -7.01 -17.27
CA SER A 162 18.61 -5.56 -17.36
C SER A 162 17.51 -4.94 -18.21
N SER A 163 16.91 -3.86 -17.70
CA SER A 163 15.88 -3.11 -18.42
C SER A 163 16.52 -2.27 -19.53
N ILE A 164 15.93 -2.33 -20.73
CA ILE A 164 16.43 -1.66 -21.94
C ILE A 164 15.29 -0.82 -22.51
N ASP A 165 15.57 0.39 -22.94
CA ASP A 165 14.59 1.27 -23.58
C ASP A 165 14.43 1.00 -25.08
N GLY A 166 13.52 1.74 -25.75
CA GLY A 166 13.24 1.57 -27.17
C GLY A 166 14.39 1.98 -28.09
N SER A 167 15.38 2.72 -27.62
CA SER A 167 16.61 3.07 -28.34
C SER A 167 17.76 2.07 -28.15
N GLY A 168 17.54 1.07 -27.29
CA GLY A 168 18.54 0.05 -26.99
C GLY A 168 19.47 0.41 -25.84
N GLU A 169 19.25 1.53 -25.15
CA GLU A 169 20.04 1.94 -24.00
C GLU A 169 19.56 1.26 -22.71
N TYR A 170 20.49 0.89 -21.83
CA TYR A 170 20.13 0.37 -20.52
C TYR A 170 19.49 1.46 -19.68
N ILE A 171 18.34 1.16 -19.08
CA ILE A 171 17.69 2.07 -18.12
C ILE A 171 18.55 2.16 -16.87
N SER A 172 18.64 3.38 -16.29
CA SER A 172 19.38 3.61 -15.06
C SER A 172 19.05 2.57 -13.97
N PRO A 173 20.05 1.90 -13.37
CA PRO A 173 19.81 0.89 -12.34
C PRO A 173 19.27 1.47 -11.03
N ARG A 174 19.37 2.78 -10.85
CA ARG A 174 18.96 3.44 -9.62
C ARG A 174 17.45 3.31 -9.38
N TYR A 175 17.06 2.63 -8.30
CA TYR A 175 15.69 2.23 -8.02
C TYR A 175 15.07 1.40 -9.17
N GLY A 176 15.91 0.85 -10.04
CA GLY A 176 15.47 0.11 -11.21
C GLY A 176 14.88 -1.25 -10.85
N LEU A 177 14.05 -1.78 -11.76
CA LEU A 177 13.45 -3.10 -11.67
C LEU A 177 14.29 -4.18 -12.38
N GLY A 178 15.26 -3.77 -13.19
CA GLY A 178 16.18 -4.68 -13.87
C GLY A 178 17.19 -5.30 -12.92
N ASP A 179 17.73 -6.45 -13.33
CA ASP A 179 18.75 -7.22 -12.60
C ASP A 179 18.36 -7.57 -11.17
N THR A 180 17.06 -7.85 -10.93
CA THR A 180 16.56 -8.21 -9.59
C THR A 180 16.40 -9.71 -9.44
N TYR A 181 16.67 -10.19 -8.22
CA TYR A 181 16.38 -11.56 -7.77
C TYR A 181 15.32 -11.48 -6.70
N THR A 182 14.13 -12.00 -7.00
CA THR A 182 12.98 -11.98 -6.10
C THR A 182 12.61 -13.39 -5.69
N SER A 183 12.42 -13.61 -4.39
CA SER A 183 11.94 -14.88 -3.83
C SER A 183 10.73 -14.59 -2.94
N ASN A 184 9.71 -15.44 -3.06
CA ASN A 184 8.55 -15.42 -2.15
C ASN A 184 8.23 -16.85 -1.71
N ALA A 185 7.87 -17.01 -0.44
CA ALA A 185 7.34 -18.25 0.11
C ALA A 185 6.09 -17.93 0.93
N LEU A 186 4.99 -18.64 0.66
CA LEU A 186 3.75 -18.54 1.41
C LEU A 186 3.37 -19.92 1.95
N ILE A 187 3.09 -19.98 3.25
CA ILE A 187 2.55 -21.14 3.93
C ILE A 187 1.25 -20.73 4.59
N LYS A 188 0.17 -21.44 4.33
CA LYS A 188 -1.12 -21.22 4.97
C LYS A 188 -1.71 -22.56 5.41
N VAL A 189 -2.02 -22.67 6.69
CA VAL A 189 -2.53 -23.92 7.29
C VAL A 189 -3.76 -23.57 8.10
N GLY A 190 -4.88 -24.23 7.80
CA GLY A 190 -6.12 -24.11 8.52
C GLY A 190 -6.54 -25.44 9.13
N TYR A 191 -6.97 -25.45 10.38
CA TYR A 191 -7.50 -26.61 11.05
C TYR A 191 -8.91 -26.35 11.61
N ALA A 192 -9.88 -27.18 11.18
CA ALA A 192 -11.25 -27.10 11.66
C ALA A 192 -11.35 -27.83 13.01
N LEU A 193 -11.40 -27.08 14.11
CA LEU A 193 -11.61 -27.62 15.45
C LEU A 193 -13.00 -28.29 15.56
N SER A 194 -13.99 -27.65 14.95
CA SER A 194 -15.37 -28.11 14.84
C SER A 194 -16.01 -27.56 13.56
N ALA A 195 -17.28 -27.85 13.31
CA ALA A 195 -18.04 -27.27 12.20
C ALA A 195 -18.16 -25.74 12.27
N LYS A 196 -17.98 -25.15 13.46
CA LYS A 196 -18.09 -23.70 13.70
C LYS A 196 -16.75 -23.02 13.95
N ASN A 197 -15.75 -23.74 14.45
CA ASN A 197 -14.50 -23.17 14.93
C ASN A 197 -13.32 -23.59 14.08
N LYS A 198 -12.49 -22.62 13.67
CA LYS A 198 -11.29 -22.82 12.85
C LYS A 198 -10.12 -22.04 13.46
N ILE A 199 -8.94 -22.64 13.41
CA ILE A 199 -7.66 -21.97 13.60
C ILE A 199 -6.96 -21.91 12.26
N GLU A 200 -6.30 -20.79 11.96
CA GLU A 200 -5.54 -20.59 10.73
C GLU A 200 -4.20 -19.92 11.05
N PHE A 201 -3.14 -20.50 10.52
CA PHE A 201 -1.80 -19.93 10.54
C PHE A 201 -1.41 -19.53 9.11
N MET A 202 -0.77 -18.37 8.96
CA MET A 202 -0.15 -17.91 7.72
C MET A 202 1.26 -17.40 8.02
N TYR A 203 2.19 -17.73 7.10
CA TYR A 203 3.51 -17.12 7.03
C TYR A 203 3.83 -16.79 5.59
N ASN A 204 4.25 -15.54 5.34
CA ASN A 204 4.74 -15.06 4.05
C ASN A 204 6.15 -14.48 4.23
N PHE A 205 7.05 -14.93 3.40
CA PHE A 205 8.41 -14.39 3.25
C PHE A 205 8.55 -13.77 1.86
N TYR A 206 9.09 -12.58 1.79
CA TYR A 206 9.41 -11.91 0.53
C TYR A 206 10.81 -11.31 0.59
N ARG A 207 11.56 -11.47 -0.49
CA ARG A 207 12.89 -10.90 -0.71
C ARG A 207 12.99 -10.42 -2.15
N SER A 208 13.60 -9.24 -2.37
CA SER A 208 13.91 -8.73 -3.71
C SER A 208 15.13 -7.84 -3.64
N LEU A 209 16.22 -8.24 -4.26
CA LEU A 209 17.50 -7.50 -4.31
C LEU A 209 17.92 -7.28 -5.74
N GLN A 210 18.47 -6.10 -6.03
CA GLN A 210 19.07 -5.77 -7.31
C GLN A 210 20.58 -6.09 -7.29
N HIS A 211 20.98 -7.03 -8.10
CA HIS A 211 22.39 -7.39 -8.30
C HIS A 211 22.78 -7.05 -9.75
N THR A 212 23.32 -5.87 -9.97
CA THR A 212 23.63 -5.36 -11.31
C THR A 212 25.10 -4.92 -11.43
N THR A 213 25.65 -5.05 -12.63
CA THR A 213 26.96 -4.51 -13.03
C THR A 213 26.84 -3.13 -13.68
N LEU A 214 25.62 -2.60 -13.76
CA LEU A 214 25.37 -1.26 -14.29
C LEU A 214 25.51 -0.21 -13.17
N VAL A 215 26.05 0.95 -13.55
CA VAL A 215 26.07 2.16 -12.73
C VAL A 215 25.30 3.27 -13.43
N GLN A 216 24.77 4.21 -12.68
CA GLN A 216 24.02 5.31 -13.26
C GLN A 216 24.92 6.33 -13.95
N GLN A 217 24.73 6.56 -15.24
CA GLN A 217 25.11 7.79 -15.92
C GLN A 217 23.96 8.79 -15.79
N LYS A 218 24.23 9.94 -15.16
CA LYS A 218 23.20 10.96 -14.92
C LYS A 218 22.74 11.59 -16.23
N GLY A 219 21.44 11.73 -16.38
CA GLY A 219 20.83 12.54 -17.43
C GLY A 219 20.76 14.03 -17.06
N GLU A 220 20.38 14.83 -18.03
CA GLU A 220 20.07 16.25 -17.87
C GLU A 220 18.59 16.47 -18.20
N TYR A 221 17.86 17.15 -17.30
CA TYR A 221 16.43 17.36 -17.44
C TYR A 221 16.09 18.02 -18.79
N LEU A 222 15.14 17.45 -19.51
CA LEU A 222 14.68 17.81 -20.87
C LEU A 222 15.74 17.69 -21.99
N LYS A 223 16.97 17.21 -21.71
CA LYS A 223 18.02 17.05 -22.73
C LYS A 223 18.43 15.60 -22.96
N SER A 224 18.69 14.85 -21.87
CA SER A 224 19.11 13.46 -21.99
C SER A 224 18.57 12.62 -20.83
N PRO A 225 18.13 11.37 -21.05
CA PRO A 225 17.72 10.46 -19.99
C PRO A 225 18.92 10.06 -19.11
N ALA A 226 18.63 9.62 -17.90
CA ALA A 226 19.62 8.90 -17.10
C ALA A 226 19.66 7.44 -17.59
N ILE A 227 20.82 6.94 -17.92
CA ILE A 227 21.03 5.59 -18.44
C ILE A 227 21.90 4.74 -17.52
N GLY A 228 21.89 3.43 -17.73
CA GLY A 228 22.81 2.47 -17.14
C GLY A 228 24.00 2.25 -18.05
N ILE A 229 25.20 2.32 -17.49
CA ILE A 229 26.44 1.94 -18.17
C ILE A 229 27.17 0.88 -17.36
N PHE A 230 27.93 0.00 -18.02
CA PHE A 230 28.78 -0.93 -17.30
C PHE A 230 29.84 -0.18 -16.50
N GLY A 231 30.02 -0.57 -15.25
CA GLY A 231 30.97 0.09 -14.35
C GLY A 231 31.02 -0.60 -12.98
N GLU A 232 31.99 -0.19 -12.19
CA GLU A 232 32.15 -0.71 -10.83
C GLU A 232 31.31 0.11 -9.85
N LYS A 233 30.57 -0.59 -8.99
CA LYS A 233 29.88 0.01 -7.85
C LYS A 233 30.93 0.53 -6.85
N ASP A 234 30.54 1.54 -6.08
CA ASP A 234 31.35 1.98 -4.94
C ASP A 234 31.57 0.80 -3.98
N PRO A 235 32.82 0.53 -3.52
CA PRO A 235 33.11 -0.61 -2.64
C PRO A 235 32.31 -0.64 -1.33
N GLN A 236 31.79 0.52 -0.89
CA GLN A 236 30.95 0.66 0.30
C GLN A 236 29.45 0.37 0.02
N ALA A 237 29.06 0.30 -1.26
CA ALA A 237 27.68 0.06 -1.64
C ALA A 237 27.31 -1.42 -1.49
N VAL A 238 26.14 -1.67 -0.88
CA VAL A 238 25.51 -3.00 -0.88
C VAL A 238 24.33 -3.01 -1.84
N ASP A 239 23.87 -4.19 -2.23
CA ASP A 239 22.74 -4.35 -3.13
C ASP A 239 21.47 -3.69 -2.55
N GLU A 240 20.80 -2.88 -3.37
CA GLU A 240 19.55 -2.24 -2.97
C GLU A 240 18.38 -3.20 -3.09
N GLY A 241 17.34 -2.96 -2.33
CA GLY A 241 16.12 -3.75 -2.37
C GLY A 241 15.57 -4.08 -0.99
N THR A 242 14.86 -5.18 -0.90
CA THR A 242 14.26 -5.71 0.33
C THR A 242 14.92 -7.05 0.67
N PRO A 243 15.95 -7.08 1.55
CA PRO A 243 16.60 -8.32 1.98
C PRO A 243 15.62 -9.31 2.62
N TYR A 244 14.63 -8.81 3.35
CA TYR A 244 13.55 -9.63 3.87
C TYR A 244 12.31 -8.79 4.20
N ASN A 245 11.15 -9.43 4.04
CA ASN A 245 9.88 -9.02 4.61
C ASN A 245 9.15 -10.28 5.09
N HIS A 246 9.03 -10.42 6.40
CA HIS A 246 8.34 -11.52 7.07
C HIS A 246 6.97 -11.04 7.53
N ASN A 247 5.94 -11.83 7.27
CA ASN A 247 4.58 -11.61 7.76
C ASN A 247 4.03 -12.92 8.31
N ALA A 248 3.46 -12.90 9.49
CA ALA A 248 2.82 -14.07 10.07
C ALA A 248 1.58 -13.70 10.86
N TYR A 249 0.59 -14.58 10.87
CA TYR A 249 -0.51 -14.50 11.81
C TYR A 249 -0.96 -15.88 12.29
N LEU A 250 -1.57 -15.86 13.47
CA LEU A 250 -2.42 -16.92 13.99
C LEU A 250 -3.81 -16.34 14.20
N LYS A 251 -4.82 -16.92 13.54
CA LYS A 251 -6.22 -16.46 13.57
C LYS A 251 -7.13 -17.56 14.05
N PHE A 252 -8.00 -17.21 14.97
CA PHE A 252 -9.15 -18.02 15.39
C PHE A 252 -10.42 -17.42 14.82
N SER A 253 -11.32 -18.23 14.29
CA SER A 253 -12.63 -17.83 13.83
C SER A 253 -13.69 -18.78 14.35
N SER A 254 -14.83 -18.22 14.78
CA SER A 254 -15.99 -18.96 15.25
C SER A 254 -17.26 -18.43 14.60
N ARG A 255 -17.97 -19.30 13.89
CA ARG A 255 -19.30 -18.98 13.34
C ARG A 255 -20.36 -19.23 14.41
N LYS A 256 -21.28 -18.27 14.58
CA LYS A 256 -22.36 -18.34 15.55
C LYS A 256 -21.85 -18.64 16.97
N LEU A 257 -20.84 -17.88 17.41
CA LEU A 257 -20.33 -17.97 18.79
C LEU A 257 -21.45 -17.75 19.81
N PHE A 258 -22.31 -16.75 19.58
CA PHE A 258 -23.54 -16.47 20.31
C PHE A 258 -24.69 -16.41 19.31
N SER A 259 -25.35 -17.52 19.03
CA SER A 259 -26.54 -17.61 18.17
C SER A 259 -26.42 -16.93 16.80
N ASN A 260 -26.34 -15.60 16.75
CA ASN A 260 -26.30 -14.74 15.57
C ASN A 260 -25.00 -13.91 15.44
N THR A 261 -23.96 -14.27 16.18
CA THR A 261 -22.69 -13.52 16.21
C THR A 261 -21.53 -14.39 15.75
N ASP A 262 -20.83 -13.97 14.69
CA ASP A 262 -19.54 -14.51 14.28
C ASP A 262 -18.42 -13.77 15.00
N PHE A 263 -17.35 -14.48 15.33
CA PHE A 263 -16.17 -13.92 16.00
C PHE A 263 -14.90 -14.29 15.26
N GLU A 264 -13.99 -13.33 15.16
CA GLU A 264 -12.61 -13.53 14.68
C GLU A 264 -11.64 -12.83 15.62
N ALA A 265 -10.53 -13.50 15.92
CA ALA A 265 -9.40 -12.89 16.61
C ALA A 265 -8.11 -13.33 15.94
N SER A 266 -7.14 -12.42 15.81
CA SER A 266 -5.82 -12.70 15.26
C SER A 266 -4.72 -11.99 16.04
N ILE A 267 -3.59 -12.68 16.17
CA ILE A 267 -2.31 -12.11 16.57
C ILE A 267 -1.42 -12.16 15.35
N TYR A 268 -0.72 -11.08 15.06
CA TYR A 268 0.15 -11.01 13.88
C TYR A 268 1.46 -10.30 14.16
N GLY A 269 2.46 -10.56 13.32
CA GLY A 269 3.74 -9.89 13.35
C GLY A 269 4.33 -9.69 11.97
N THR A 270 5.09 -8.61 11.81
CA THR A 270 5.86 -8.31 10.60
C THR A 270 7.28 -7.89 10.94
N SER A 271 8.21 -8.17 10.03
CA SER A 271 9.58 -7.66 10.12
C SER A 271 10.08 -7.36 8.71
N LEU A 272 10.34 -6.10 8.44
CA LEU A 272 10.80 -5.60 7.14
C LEU A 272 12.17 -4.94 7.28
N TYR A 273 13.04 -5.22 6.32
CA TYR A 273 14.29 -4.49 6.11
C TYR A 273 14.40 -4.10 4.63
N THR A 274 14.63 -2.82 4.36
CA THR A 274 14.82 -2.32 2.99
C THR A 274 16.04 -1.42 2.90
N ILE A 275 16.77 -1.53 1.80
CA ILE A 275 18.01 -0.79 1.49
C ILE A 275 17.75 0.05 0.25
N PHE A 276 18.11 1.33 0.32
CA PHE A 276 17.98 2.29 -0.78
C PHE A 276 19.28 2.41 -1.57
N ASP A 277 19.30 3.29 -2.57
CA ASP A 277 20.46 3.54 -3.39
C ASP A 277 21.63 4.15 -2.60
N PHE A 278 22.85 3.75 -2.96
CA PHE A 278 24.07 4.35 -2.43
C PHE A 278 24.24 5.78 -2.96
N ARG A 279 24.64 6.69 -2.08
CA ARG A 279 24.89 8.09 -2.39
C ARG A 279 26.34 8.44 -2.12
N LYS A 280 27.10 8.62 -3.19
CA LYS A 280 28.45 9.17 -3.10
C LYS A 280 28.39 10.64 -2.66
N HIS A 281 29.31 11.05 -1.81
CA HIS A 281 29.43 12.45 -1.41
C HIS A 281 29.54 13.39 -2.63
N ASN A 282 28.82 14.50 -2.56
CA ASN A 282 28.84 15.54 -3.57
C ASN A 282 28.96 16.91 -2.89
N PRO A 283 30.08 17.64 -3.04
CA PRO A 283 30.31 18.95 -2.40
C PRO A 283 29.24 20.01 -2.75
N LYS A 284 28.63 19.92 -3.94
CA LYS A 284 27.56 20.85 -4.37
C LYS A 284 26.21 20.53 -3.76
N LYS A 285 26.01 19.28 -3.29
CA LYS A 285 24.78 18.81 -2.64
C LYS A 285 25.16 17.89 -1.48
N PRO A 286 25.75 18.43 -0.41
CA PRO A 286 26.24 17.62 0.70
C PRO A 286 25.08 16.95 1.44
N ARG A 287 25.37 15.77 1.97
CA ARG A 287 24.47 14.95 2.77
C ARG A 287 25.27 14.26 3.86
N TRP A 288 24.60 13.94 4.95
CA TRP A 288 25.12 13.05 5.99
C TRP A 288 26.54 13.40 6.44
N GLU A 289 26.73 14.67 6.82
CA GLU A 289 28.03 15.20 7.30
C GLU A 289 29.12 15.16 6.24
N GLU A 290 28.74 15.47 4.99
CA GLU A 290 29.67 15.48 3.85
C GLU A 290 30.30 14.10 3.54
N LYS A 291 29.63 13.01 3.98
CA LYS A 291 30.08 11.64 3.72
C LYS A 291 29.15 10.94 2.72
N SER A 292 29.70 9.93 2.06
CA SER A 292 28.90 8.93 1.34
C SER A 292 28.04 8.13 2.31
N GLY A 293 27.02 7.44 1.80
CA GLY A 293 26.21 6.56 2.62
C GLY A 293 25.08 5.89 1.85
N GLN A 294 24.45 4.94 2.49
CA GLN A 294 23.31 4.20 1.94
C GLN A 294 22.25 4.04 3.02
N ALA A 295 21.08 4.64 2.79
CA ALA A 295 20.01 4.62 3.76
C ALA A 295 19.27 3.28 3.75
N THR A 296 18.80 2.86 4.92
CA THR A 296 17.94 1.69 5.08
C THR A 296 16.67 2.07 5.82
N ILE A 297 15.68 1.17 5.91
CA ILE A 297 14.59 1.25 6.87
C ILE A 297 14.40 -0.14 7.48
N LYS A 298 14.28 -0.17 8.81
CA LYS A 298 13.88 -1.33 9.59
C LYS A 298 12.52 -1.05 10.20
N ASP A 299 11.58 -1.98 10.01
CA ASP A 299 10.22 -1.87 10.52
C ASP A 299 9.78 -3.20 11.12
N GLN A 300 9.25 -3.19 12.33
CA GLN A 300 8.76 -4.36 13.05
C GLN A 300 7.42 -4.04 13.70
N LYS A 301 6.45 -4.92 13.48
CA LYS A 301 5.12 -4.79 14.07
C LYS A 301 4.70 -6.04 14.80
N ILE A 302 3.98 -5.85 15.89
CA ILE A 302 3.21 -6.90 16.57
C ILE A 302 1.82 -6.31 16.80
N GLY A 303 0.79 -7.05 16.43
CA GLY A 303 -0.57 -6.59 16.58
C GLY A 303 -1.54 -7.68 17.00
N PHE A 304 -2.66 -7.22 17.50
CA PHE A 304 -3.82 -8.03 17.85
C PHE A 304 -5.07 -7.38 17.28
N ARG A 305 -5.94 -8.15 16.69
CA ARG A 305 -7.26 -7.71 16.22
C ARG A 305 -8.32 -8.69 16.66
N SER A 306 -9.41 -8.16 17.23
CA SER A 306 -10.62 -8.92 17.49
C SER A 306 -11.82 -8.25 16.84
N GLN A 307 -12.72 -9.05 16.28
CA GLN A 307 -13.91 -8.56 15.58
C GLN A 307 -15.10 -9.47 15.83
N PHE A 308 -16.23 -8.87 16.14
CA PHE A 308 -17.52 -9.50 16.21
C PHE A 308 -18.41 -9.00 15.09
N ASN A 309 -19.17 -9.90 14.46
CA ASN A 309 -20.19 -9.58 13.48
C ASN A 309 -21.52 -10.16 13.96
N THR A 310 -22.40 -9.30 14.44
CA THR A 310 -23.73 -9.67 14.93
C THR A 310 -24.79 -9.35 13.89
N PHE A 311 -25.60 -10.33 13.55
CA PHE A 311 -26.69 -10.21 12.57
C PHE A 311 -28.02 -10.10 13.31
N LEU A 312 -28.72 -8.97 13.11
CA LEU A 312 -29.98 -8.66 13.74
C LEU A 312 -31.08 -8.54 12.68
N SER A 313 -32.10 -9.39 12.75
CA SER A 313 -33.34 -9.21 12.02
C SER A 313 -34.34 -8.56 12.98
N ILE A 314 -34.53 -7.25 12.83
CA ILE A 314 -35.37 -6.46 13.73
C ILE A 314 -36.82 -6.54 13.30
N SER A 315 -37.08 -6.61 11.99
CA SER A 315 -38.36 -6.89 11.36
C SER A 315 -38.14 -7.50 9.98
N ASP A 316 -39.19 -7.90 9.29
CA ASP A 316 -39.12 -8.45 7.92
C ASP A 316 -38.48 -7.50 6.91
N ASN A 317 -38.48 -6.21 7.15
CA ASN A 317 -37.96 -5.17 6.30
C ASN A 317 -36.73 -4.47 6.88
N LEU A 318 -36.17 -4.92 7.99
CA LEU A 318 -35.06 -4.26 8.69
C LEU A 318 -34.02 -5.27 9.17
N PHE A 319 -32.93 -5.33 8.42
CA PHE A 319 -31.78 -6.18 8.71
C PHE A 319 -30.57 -5.33 9.07
N THR A 320 -29.94 -5.59 10.20
CA THR A 320 -28.73 -4.87 10.63
C THR A 320 -27.59 -5.84 10.88
N ARG A 321 -26.44 -5.58 10.25
CA ARG A 321 -25.18 -6.19 10.65
C ARG A 321 -24.39 -5.18 11.48
N LEU A 322 -24.09 -5.56 12.71
CA LEU A 322 -23.25 -4.83 13.64
C LEU A 322 -21.86 -5.46 13.63
N THR A 323 -20.84 -4.69 13.25
CA THR A 323 -19.43 -5.08 13.28
C THR A 323 -18.73 -4.24 14.33
N TYR A 324 -18.14 -4.86 15.35
CA TYR A 324 -17.43 -4.16 16.41
C TYR A 324 -16.22 -4.96 16.87
N GLY A 325 -15.25 -4.26 17.43
CA GLY A 325 -14.02 -4.92 17.81
C GLY A 325 -12.98 -3.98 18.36
N TYR A 326 -11.78 -4.51 18.46
CA TYR A 326 -10.64 -3.81 19.03
C TYR A 326 -9.37 -4.21 18.30
N ASP A 327 -8.55 -3.21 17.97
CA ASP A 327 -7.21 -3.35 17.38
C ASP A 327 -6.16 -2.86 18.38
N TYR A 328 -5.07 -3.60 18.49
CA TYR A 328 -3.83 -3.17 19.11
C TYR A 328 -2.68 -3.32 18.10
N LEU A 329 -1.83 -2.31 18.01
CA LEU A 329 -0.64 -2.35 17.15
C LEU A 329 0.54 -1.72 17.89
N LEU A 330 1.62 -2.46 18.03
CA LEU A 330 2.96 -1.97 18.36
C LEU A 330 3.78 -1.91 17.08
N ASP A 331 4.29 -0.72 16.74
CA ASP A 331 5.09 -0.45 15.54
C ASP A 331 6.43 0.15 15.96
N LYS A 332 7.54 -0.46 15.52
CA LYS A 332 8.91 -0.01 15.75
C LYS A 332 9.60 0.24 14.44
N THR A 333 9.95 1.48 14.17
CA THR A 333 10.54 1.89 12.89
C THR A 333 11.77 2.77 13.10
N SER A 334 12.81 2.54 12.30
CA SER A 334 14.03 3.35 12.28
C SER A 334 14.59 3.47 10.87
N GLN A 335 15.44 4.47 10.64
CA GLN A 335 16.16 4.64 9.39
C GLN A 335 17.67 4.79 9.66
N PRO A 336 18.39 3.69 9.93
CA PRO A 336 19.85 3.73 9.96
C PRO A 336 20.43 3.80 8.54
N LEU A 337 21.67 4.26 8.43
CA LEU A 337 22.51 4.03 7.27
C LEU A 337 23.18 2.66 7.40
N VAL A 338 23.69 2.11 6.29
CA VAL A 338 24.42 0.81 6.28
C VAL A 338 25.64 0.85 7.19
N ASP A 339 26.28 2.01 7.33
CA ASP A 339 27.45 2.23 8.18
C ASP A 339 27.13 2.45 9.68
N GLY A 340 25.87 2.36 10.08
CA GLY A 340 25.42 2.46 11.47
C GLY A 340 25.00 3.86 11.92
N ARG A 341 25.25 4.93 11.16
CA ARG A 341 24.70 6.26 11.49
C ARG A 341 23.19 6.24 11.41
N TYR A 342 22.49 6.94 12.31
CA TYR A 342 21.03 7.02 12.29
C TYR A 342 20.55 8.31 11.63
N TRP A 343 19.73 8.16 10.60
CA TRP A 343 19.05 9.28 9.95
C TRP A 343 17.66 9.55 10.53
N VAL A 344 16.96 8.49 10.95
CA VAL A 344 15.75 8.57 11.80
C VAL A 344 15.99 7.65 12.97
N PRO A 345 15.78 8.13 14.23
CA PRO A 345 15.99 7.33 15.43
C PRO A 345 15.01 6.16 15.52
N ASN A 346 15.19 5.29 16.51
CA ASN A 346 14.27 4.19 16.80
C ASN A 346 12.95 4.73 17.37
N LEU A 347 11.95 4.89 16.51
CA LEU A 347 10.60 5.28 16.89
C LEU A 347 9.81 4.05 17.33
N GLN A 348 9.04 4.17 18.39
CA GLN A 348 8.12 3.13 18.84
C GLN A 348 6.75 3.73 19.05
N SER A 349 5.74 3.17 18.40
CA SER A 349 4.33 3.57 18.55
C SER A 349 3.50 2.41 19.07
N SER A 350 2.61 2.70 20.02
CA SER A 350 1.52 1.80 20.40
C SER A 350 0.19 2.45 20.07
N ASN A 351 -0.71 1.70 19.44
CA ASN A 351 -2.05 2.16 19.08
C ASN A 351 -3.11 1.23 19.66
N HIS A 352 -4.08 1.80 20.35
CA HIS A 352 -5.27 1.14 20.90
C HIS A 352 -6.50 1.70 20.21
N ALA A 353 -7.31 0.84 19.59
CA ALA A 353 -8.39 1.33 18.74
C ALA A 353 -9.65 0.47 18.75
N PRO A 354 -10.62 0.76 19.65
CA PRO A 354 -11.97 0.24 19.52
C PRO A 354 -12.68 0.81 18.29
N PHE A 355 -13.49 -0.01 17.64
CA PHE A 355 -14.29 0.38 16.48
C PHE A 355 -15.67 -0.25 16.50
N LEU A 356 -16.62 0.44 15.86
CA LEU A 356 -18.00 0.01 15.68
C LEU A 356 -18.50 0.43 14.31
N GLN A 357 -19.18 -0.47 13.60
CA GLN A 357 -19.85 -0.16 12.34
C GLN A 357 -21.19 -0.88 12.27
N THR A 358 -22.21 -0.17 11.80
CA THR A 358 -23.50 -0.72 11.42
C THR A 358 -23.66 -0.73 9.90
N LYS A 359 -24.26 -1.77 9.36
CA LYS A 359 -24.82 -1.80 8.02
C LYS A 359 -26.27 -2.24 8.15
N THR A 360 -27.20 -1.31 7.95
CA THR A 360 -28.64 -1.54 8.05
C THR A 360 -29.24 -1.51 6.65
N THR A 361 -29.95 -2.56 6.29
CA THR A 361 -30.74 -2.66 5.06
C THR A 361 -32.21 -2.50 5.41
N LEU A 362 -32.87 -1.50 4.80
CA LEU A 362 -34.28 -1.21 4.94
C LEU A 362 -34.98 -1.55 3.62
N TRP A 363 -36.15 -2.18 3.71
CA TRP A 363 -36.99 -2.53 2.55
C TRP A 363 -36.22 -3.26 1.44
N GLU A 364 -35.18 -4.04 1.82
CA GLU A 364 -34.31 -4.78 0.90
C GLU A 364 -33.56 -3.91 -0.13
N CYS A 365 -33.75 -2.60 -0.14
CA CYS A 365 -33.20 -1.72 -1.18
C CYS A 365 -32.43 -0.49 -0.68
N LEU A 366 -32.68 -0.03 0.54
CA LEU A 366 -31.96 1.12 1.11
C LEU A 366 -30.94 0.63 2.11
N ASN A 367 -29.65 0.82 1.81
CA ASN A 367 -28.58 0.47 2.73
C ASN A 367 -28.05 1.74 3.40
N VAL A 368 -28.02 1.75 4.72
CA VAL A 368 -27.40 2.78 5.55
C VAL A 368 -26.23 2.18 6.29
N LYS A 369 -25.07 2.79 6.16
CA LYS A 369 -23.83 2.40 6.82
C LYS A 369 -23.33 3.54 7.70
N LEU A 370 -23.11 3.26 8.99
CA LEU A 370 -22.51 4.19 9.94
C LEU A 370 -21.34 3.49 10.62
N GLY A 371 -20.26 4.22 10.91
CA GLY A 371 -19.13 3.65 11.61
C GLY A 371 -18.32 4.70 12.35
N GLY A 372 -17.70 4.27 13.43
CA GLY A 372 -16.79 5.06 14.24
C GLY A 372 -15.62 4.24 14.73
N ARG A 373 -14.48 4.90 14.89
CA ARG A 373 -13.26 4.34 15.47
C ARG A 373 -12.58 5.39 16.30
N TYR A 374 -12.08 4.98 17.46
CA TYR A 374 -11.30 5.83 18.33
C TYR A 374 -9.89 5.27 18.47
N ASP A 375 -8.90 5.98 17.96
CA ASP A 375 -7.48 5.62 18.03
C ASP A 375 -6.80 6.41 19.16
N VAL A 376 -6.12 5.72 20.07
CA VAL A 376 -5.25 6.31 21.10
C VAL A 376 -3.84 5.83 20.80
N ILE A 377 -2.97 6.77 20.47
CA ILE A 377 -1.62 6.47 19.97
C ILE A 377 -0.59 7.18 20.86
N ASP A 378 0.30 6.38 21.43
CA ASP A 378 1.51 6.86 22.10
C ASP A 378 2.72 6.60 21.20
N VAL A 379 3.53 7.61 20.93
CA VAL A 379 4.80 7.47 20.22
C VAL A 379 5.95 7.86 21.12
N ASN A 380 6.86 6.93 21.34
CA ASN A 380 8.10 7.19 22.06
C ASN A 380 9.21 7.54 21.05
N VAL A 381 9.82 8.70 21.23
CA VAL A 381 10.97 9.20 20.46
C VAL A 381 12.15 9.27 21.42
N PRO A 382 13.25 8.52 21.22
CA PRO A 382 14.44 8.63 22.05
C PRO A 382 15.15 9.97 21.80
N ASP A 383 16.07 10.33 22.67
CA ASP A 383 17.03 11.41 22.41
C ASP A 383 17.85 11.04 21.17
N TYR A 384 18.12 12.00 20.29
CA TYR A 384 18.87 11.73 19.07
C TYR A 384 19.55 12.98 18.52
N ASP A 385 20.63 12.76 17.74
CA ASP A 385 21.35 13.81 17.02
C ASP A 385 20.85 13.88 15.58
N ILE A 386 20.62 15.08 15.08
CA ILE A 386 20.29 15.31 13.66
C ILE A 386 21.54 15.06 12.84
N LEU A 387 21.46 14.11 11.89
CA LEU A 387 22.53 13.88 10.94
C LEU A 387 22.64 15.07 9.98
N ARG A 388 23.63 15.93 10.21
CA ARG A 388 23.87 17.19 9.46
C ARG A 388 24.08 16.93 7.97
N THR A 389 23.78 17.90 7.15
CA THR A 389 24.16 17.87 5.72
C THR A 389 25.60 18.28 5.53
N LYS A 390 26.06 19.35 6.22
CA LYS A 390 27.43 19.88 6.19
C LYS A 390 28.06 19.81 7.57
N LEU A 391 29.37 19.58 7.64
CA LEU A 391 30.13 19.61 8.89
C LEU A 391 30.09 20.99 9.55
N SER A 392 30.00 22.07 8.76
CA SER A 392 29.88 23.44 9.25
C SER A 392 28.48 23.80 9.81
N SER A 393 27.45 22.94 9.57
CA SER A 393 26.13 23.20 10.13
C SER A 393 26.13 22.95 11.66
N PRO A 394 25.31 23.67 12.44
CA PRO A 394 25.17 23.43 13.86
C PRO A 394 24.80 21.96 14.15
N GLU A 395 25.35 21.44 15.23
CA GLU A 395 24.86 20.18 15.79
C GLU A 395 23.54 20.44 16.49
N VAL A 396 22.57 19.61 16.22
CA VAL A 396 21.24 19.69 16.84
C VAL A 396 20.99 18.38 17.57
N HIS A 397 21.08 18.42 18.88
CA HIS A 397 20.66 17.34 19.75
C HIS A 397 19.19 17.55 20.11
N VAL A 398 18.34 16.63 19.72
CA VAL A 398 16.91 16.69 20.01
C VAL A 398 16.61 15.87 21.26
N LYS A 399 16.18 16.54 22.31
CA LYS A 399 15.64 15.86 23.49
C LYS A 399 14.33 15.19 23.13
N GLY A 400 14.31 13.88 23.18
CA GLY A 400 13.17 13.04 22.88
C GLY A 400 12.03 13.17 23.90
N GLY A 401 11.11 12.24 23.85
CA GLY A 401 9.95 12.23 24.74
C GLY A 401 8.81 11.40 24.17
N LYS A 402 7.62 11.63 24.71
CA LYS A 402 6.39 10.95 24.26
C LYS A 402 5.48 11.94 23.54
N LEU A 403 5.04 11.54 22.34
CA LEU A 403 3.95 12.19 21.62
C LEU A 403 2.68 11.38 21.85
N LYS A 404 1.59 12.05 22.18
CA LYS A 404 0.28 11.43 22.36
C LYS A 404 -0.71 11.99 21.37
N TYR A 405 -1.43 11.10 20.73
CA TYR A 405 -2.48 11.45 19.77
C TYR A 405 -3.73 10.68 20.11
N ASP A 406 -4.85 11.34 20.05
CA ASP A 406 -6.16 10.74 20.05
C ASP A 406 -6.94 11.20 18.83
N ASN A 407 -7.72 10.31 18.27
CA ASN A 407 -8.51 10.62 17.09
C ASN A 407 -9.78 9.78 17.02
N PHE A 408 -10.91 10.45 16.90
CA PHE A 408 -12.16 9.83 16.50
C PHE A 408 -12.36 10.00 14.99
N SER A 409 -12.52 8.90 14.27
CA SER A 409 -12.85 8.85 12.85
C SER A 409 -14.25 8.34 12.64
N PHE A 410 -15.03 9.05 11.83
CA PHE A 410 -16.42 8.72 11.51
C PHE A 410 -16.59 8.42 10.03
N ASN A 411 -17.50 7.50 9.70
CA ASN A 411 -17.95 7.28 8.33
C ASN A 411 -19.46 7.05 8.27
N ALA A 412 -20.07 7.57 7.22
CA ALA A 412 -21.49 7.38 6.92
C ALA A 412 -21.68 7.16 5.41
N GLY A 413 -22.65 6.35 5.04
CA GLY A 413 -22.99 6.12 3.65
C GLY A 413 -24.42 5.65 3.49
N ILE A 414 -25.02 6.04 2.37
CA ILE A 414 -26.36 5.62 1.98
C ILE A 414 -26.28 5.15 0.53
N SER A 415 -26.87 4.00 0.23
CA SER A 415 -27.02 3.50 -1.14
C SER A 415 -28.41 2.94 -1.35
N PHE A 416 -28.93 3.14 -2.55
CA PHE A 416 -30.24 2.65 -2.97
C PHE A 416 -30.05 1.69 -4.15
N ASN A 417 -30.51 0.43 -3.99
CA ASN A 417 -30.27 -0.64 -4.94
C ASN A 417 -31.53 -1.39 -5.41
N LYS A 418 -32.69 -0.72 -5.39
CA LYS A 418 -33.95 -1.32 -5.88
C LYS A 418 -33.94 -1.60 -7.38
N LEU A 419 -33.30 -0.71 -8.16
CA LEU A 419 -33.18 -0.84 -9.61
C LEU A 419 -31.74 -1.24 -9.96
N SER A 420 -31.57 -2.35 -10.68
CA SER A 420 -30.23 -2.79 -11.11
C SER A 420 -29.54 -1.76 -12.03
N ILE A 421 -30.34 -1.07 -12.86
CA ILE A 421 -29.85 -0.08 -13.82
C ILE A 421 -29.48 1.27 -13.20
N PHE A 422 -29.90 1.56 -11.97
CA PHE A 422 -29.62 2.83 -11.30
C PHE A 422 -29.56 2.66 -9.79
N GLN A 423 -28.32 2.58 -9.26
CA GLN A 423 -28.02 2.39 -7.85
C GLN A 423 -27.17 3.55 -7.34
N PRO A 424 -27.77 4.68 -6.97
CA PRO A 424 -27.04 5.84 -6.47
C PRO A 424 -26.53 5.59 -5.05
N PHE A 425 -25.41 6.23 -4.74
CA PHE A 425 -24.86 6.25 -3.39
C PHE A 425 -24.23 7.59 -3.05
N VAL A 426 -24.24 7.92 -1.77
CA VAL A 426 -23.48 9.01 -1.17
C VAL A 426 -22.71 8.50 0.03
N ALA A 427 -21.48 8.96 0.20
CA ALA A 427 -20.64 8.57 1.31
C ALA A 427 -19.82 9.74 1.86
N PHE A 428 -19.67 9.75 3.16
CA PHE A 428 -18.74 10.60 3.90
C PHE A 428 -17.81 9.70 4.71
N SER A 429 -16.53 10.05 4.77
CA SER A 429 -15.58 9.32 5.61
C SER A 429 -14.40 10.20 6.05
N GLN A 430 -13.92 9.92 7.26
CA GLN A 430 -12.75 10.56 7.82
C GLN A 430 -11.58 9.59 7.86
N GLY A 431 -10.39 10.08 7.54
CA GLY A 431 -9.13 9.38 7.67
C GLY A 431 -8.17 10.14 8.58
N PHE A 432 -7.23 9.40 9.11
CA PHE A 432 -6.24 9.89 10.05
C PHE A 432 -4.89 9.23 9.80
N SER A 433 -3.81 10.00 9.95
CA SER A 433 -2.44 9.46 9.92
C SER A 433 -1.46 10.39 10.62
N ILE A 434 -0.50 9.80 11.35
CA ILE A 434 0.69 10.51 11.87
C ILE A 434 1.67 10.85 10.74
N PHE A 435 1.38 10.55 9.55
CA PHE A 435 2.06 10.64 8.25
C PHE A 435 3.56 10.97 8.30
N ASP A 436 4.37 9.92 8.13
CA ASP A 436 5.84 9.98 7.94
C ASP A 436 6.57 10.84 8.99
N LEU A 437 6.27 10.57 10.27
CA LEU A 437 6.85 11.28 11.41
C LEU A 437 8.38 11.31 11.36
N GLY A 438 9.02 10.21 10.93
CA GLY A 438 10.46 10.12 10.81
C GLY A 438 11.06 11.13 9.82
N ARG A 439 10.35 11.46 8.71
CA ARG A 439 10.81 12.55 7.81
C ARG A 439 10.72 13.91 8.47
N THR A 440 9.74 14.14 9.30
CA THR A 440 9.60 15.38 10.06
C THR A 440 10.73 15.48 11.09
N LEU A 441 10.98 14.43 11.85
CA LEU A 441 12.01 14.41 12.88
C LEU A 441 13.43 14.57 12.34
N ARG A 442 13.79 13.89 11.24
CA ARG A 442 15.13 14.01 10.65
C ARG A 442 15.45 15.38 10.04
N ALA A 443 14.42 16.19 9.79
CA ALA A 443 14.54 17.55 9.24
C ALA A 443 14.30 18.63 10.31
N ALA A 444 14.20 18.25 11.59
CA ALA A 444 13.98 19.18 12.67
C ALA A 444 15.14 20.17 12.82
N LYS A 445 14.80 21.40 13.23
CA LYS A 445 15.75 22.46 13.55
C LYS A 445 15.70 22.83 15.02
N GLU A 446 14.79 22.23 15.75
CA GLU A 446 14.50 22.48 17.16
C GLU A 446 15.19 21.43 18.03
N ASP A 447 15.61 21.81 19.19
CA ASP A 447 16.30 20.99 20.20
C ASP A 447 15.37 20.19 21.11
N VAL A 448 14.07 20.47 21.04
CA VAL A 448 13.04 19.85 21.88
C VAL A 448 11.87 19.38 21.03
N LEU A 449 11.45 18.13 21.25
CA LEU A 449 10.37 17.49 20.51
C LEU A 449 9.05 18.29 20.52
N SER A 450 8.73 18.98 21.62
CA SER A 450 7.49 19.77 21.74
C SER A 450 7.42 21.00 20.83
N LYS A 451 8.55 21.45 20.28
CA LYS A 451 8.60 22.56 19.32
C LYS A 451 8.49 22.07 17.87
N ILE A 452 8.59 20.78 17.60
CA ILE A 452 8.50 20.20 16.26
C ILE A 452 7.02 19.98 15.92
N ILE A 453 6.58 20.43 14.74
CA ILE A 453 5.19 20.25 14.27
C ILE A 453 4.97 18.77 13.89
N THR A 454 4.44 18.01 14.82
CA THR A 454 4.19 16.57 14.67
C THR A 454 2.69 16.22 14.56
N GLU A 455 1.82 17.21 14.46
CA GLU A 455 0.37 17.04 14.38
C GLU A 455 -0.05 16.07 13.28
N PRO A 456 -1.06 15.21 13.51
CA PRO A 456 -1.50 14.25 12.54
C PRO A 456 -2.30 14.90 11.40
N VAL A 457 -2.31 14.23 10.26
CA VAL A 457 -3.15 14.59 9.11
C VAL A 457 -4.53 13.98 9.31
N LYS A 458 -5.57 14.82 9.31
CA LYS A 458 -6.99 14.41 9.25
C LYS A 458 -7.57 14.78 7.90
N THR A 459 -8.26 13.83 7.26
CA THR A 459 -8.89 14.02 5.96
C THR A 459 -10.39 13.79 6.06
N ASN A 460 -11.17 14.68 5.42
CA ASN A 460 -12.60 14.50 5.20
C ASN A 460 -12.80 14.17 3.72
N ASN A 461 -13.46 13.07 3.43
CA ASN A 461 -13.74 12.61 2.07
C ASN A 461 -15.23 12.52 1.84
N PHE A 462 -15.71 13.15 0.76
CA PHE A 462 -17.08 13.12 0.27
C PHE A 462 -17.10 12.43 -1.09
N GLU A 463 -18.06 11.56 -1.31
CA GLU A 463 -18.20 10.80 -2.55
C GLU A 463 -19.68 10.68 -2.91
N LEU A 464 -19.99 10.93 -4.18
CA LEU A 464 -21.29 10.71 -4.79
C LEU A 464 -21.09 9.87 -6.04
N GLY A 465 -21.89 8.83 -6.23
CA GLY A 465 -21.74 7.99 -7.41
C GLY A 465 -22.99 7.19 -7.73
N VAL A 466 -22.92 6.49 -8.84
CA VAL A 466 -23.94 5.57 -9.32
C VAL A 466 -23.29 4.29 -9.83
N TYR A 467 -23.90 3.18 -9.49
CA TYR A 467 -23.62 1.88 -10.08
C TYR A 467 -24.83 1.45 -10.92
N SER A 468 -24.55 0.83 -12.06
CA SER A 468 -25.57 0.34 -13.00
C SER A 468 -25.18 -1.05 -13.48
N ASP A 469 -26.09 -1.99 -13.37
CA ASP A 469 -25.96 -3.34 -13.96
C ASP A 469 -27.12 -3.56 -14.94
N ILE A 470 -26.79 -3.57 -16.23
CA ILE A 470 -27.72 -3.71 -17.32
C ILE A 470 -27.68 -5.16 -17.82
N ASN A 471 -28.71 -5.93 -17.46
CA ASN A 471 -28.89 -7.32 -17.85
C ASN A 471 -27.69 -8.24 -17.56
N HIS A 472 -26.88 -7.92 -16.53
CA HIS A 472 -25.63 -8.61 -16.17
C HIS A 472 -24.59 -8.69 -17.31
N ARG A 473 -24.79 -7.88 -18.37
CA ARG A 473 -23.89 -7.80 -19.51
C ARG A 473 -23.09 -6.50 -19.57
N LEU A 474 -23.65 -5.41 -19.08
CA LEU A 474 -22.98 -4.11 -19.05
C LEU A 474 -23.04 -3.55 -17.63
N GLN A 475 -21.88 -3.40 -17.02
CA GLN A 475 -21.72 -2.78 -15.70
C GLN A 475 -21.06 -1.41 -15.87
N LEU A 476 -21.71 -0.39 -15.34
CA LEU A 476 -21.21 0.97 -15.34
C LEU A 476 -21.07 1.45 -13.89
N ASN A 477 -19.96 2.12 -13.61
CA ASN A 477 -19.71 2.73 -12.31
C ASN A 477 -19.13 4.12 -12.53
N GLY A 478 -19.79 5.13 -11.97
CA GLY A 478 -19.34 6.52 -12.03
C GLY A 478 -19.36 7.12 -10.65
N SER A 479 -18.31 7.86 -10.29
CA SER A 479 -18.30 8.64 -9.04
C SER A 479 -17.53 9.94 -9.18
N VAL A 480 -17.93 10.93 -8.38
CA VAL A 480 -17.20 12.17 -8.13
C VAL A 480 -16.84 12.21 -6.65
N PHE A 481 -15.67 12.74 -6.35
CA PHE A 481 -15.18 12.82 -4.98
C PHE A 481 -14.52 14.17 -4.68
N TYR A 482 -14.55 14.54 -3.41
CA TYR A 482 -13.87 15.70 -2.87
C TYR A 482 -13.25 15.34 -1.53
N THR A 483 -11.95 15.61 -1.37
CA THR A 483 -11.21 15.36 -0.13
C THR A 483 -10.55 16.64 0.35
N TYR A 484 -10.67 16.92 1.63
CA TYR A 484 -10.06 18.09 2.27
C TYR A 484 -9.25 17.70 3.52
N SER A 485 -8.12 18.36 3.71
CA SER A 485 -7.28 18.23 4.90
C SER A 485 -6.71 19.59 5.30
N LYS A 486 -6.77 19.91 6.61
CA LYS A 486 -6.17 21.14 7.16
C LYS A 486 -4.64 21.10 7.15
N LEU A 487 -4.05 19.91 7.25
CA LEU A 487 -2.62 19.69 7.17
C LEU A 487 -2.31 18.76 6.00
N GLY A 488 -1.24 19.08 5.28
CA GLY A 488 -0.84 18.34 4.10
C GLY A 488 -0.10 17.04 4.42
N SER A 489 -0.15 16.15 3.45
CA SER A 489 0.67 14.94 3.35
C SER A 489 1.44 14.89 2.02
N ASP A 490 1.46 15.99 1.26
CA ASP A 490 2.22 16.08 0.03
C ASP A 490 3.73 16.15 0.32
N LEU A 491 4.54 15.66 -0.60
CA LEU A 491 5.99 15.65 -0.47
C LEU A 491 6.61 16.70 -1.39
N LYS A 492 7.54 17.46 -0.87
CA LYS A 492 8.39 18.38 -1.64
C LYS A 492 9.86 18.10 -1.41
N ILE A 493 10.70 18.55 -2.34
CA ILE A 493 12.15 18.50 -2.18
C ILE A 493 12.58 19.82 -1.54
N ASP A 494 13.35 19.73 -0.46
CA ASP A 494 13.99 20.90 0.16
C ASP A 494 15.26 21.35 -0.61
N GLU A 495 15.87 22.44 -0.16
CA GLU A 495 17.09 23.00 -0.76
C GLU A 495 18.28 22.03 -0.74
N ALA A 496 18.36 21.14 0.25
CA ALA A 496 19.37 20.09 0.35
C ALA A 496 19.06 18.86 -0.54
N GLY A 497 17.91 18.86 -1.22
CA GLY A 497 17.46 17.77 -2.10
C GLY A 497 16.88 16.57 -1.35
N PHE A 498 16.37 16.76 -0.13
CA PHE A 498 15.65 15.73 0.62
C PHE A 498 14.15 15.86 0.45
N TRP A 499 13.47 14.74 0.47
CA TRP A 499 12.02 14.71 0.55
C TRP A 499 11.57 15.08 1.96
N VAL A 500 10.78 16.14 2.08
CA VAL A 500 10.14 16.62 3.31
C VAL A 500 8.64 16.69 3.14
N VAL A 501 7.91 16.59 4.25
CA VAL A 501 6.45 16.66 4.26
C VAL A 501 6.00 18.12 4.15
N ASN A 502 5.14 18.40 3.17
CA ASN A 502 4.51 19.71 3.03
C ASN A 502 3.24 19.76 3.90
N ARG A 503 3.24 20.58 4.92
CA ARG A 503 2.21 20.66 5.98
C ARG A 503 1.13 21.71 5.73
N THR A 504 0.97 22.19 4.49
CA THR A 504 -0.06 23.17 4.14
C THR A 504 -1.43 22.52 3.93
N PRO A 505 -2.55 23.23 4.14
CA PRO A 505 -3.90 22.73 3.81
C PRO A 505 -3.99 22.28 2.36
N GLN A 506 -4.70 21.19 2.11
CA GLN A 506 -4.83 20.62 0.77
C GLN A 506 -6.23 20.08 0.50
N LYS A 507 -6.64 20.15 -0.77
CA LYS A 507 -7.86 19.55 -1.30
C LYS A 507 -7.55 18.76 -2.56
N VAL A 508 -8.26 17.64 -2.75
CA VAL A 508 -8.24 16.84 -3.98
C VAL A 508 -9.66 16.56 -4.40
N TYR A 509 -9.96 16.71 -5.67
CA TYR A 509 -11.28 16.44 -6.24
C TYR A 509 -11.13 15.84 -7.62
N GLY A 510 -12.11 15.05 -8.03
CA GLY A 510 -12.04 14.37 -9.31
C GLY A 510 -13.22 13.47 -9.58
N MET A 511 -13.10 12.73 -10.69
CA MET A 511 -14.09 11.75 -11.13
C MET A 511 -13.45 10.45 -11.59
N GLU A 512 -14.20 9.39 -11.45
CA GLU A 512 -13.87 8.04 -11.89
C GLU A 512 -15.04 7.47 -12.67
N LEU A 513 -14.74 6.87 -13.82
CA LEU A 513 -15.71 6.16 -14.65
C LEU A 513 -15.15 4.79 -14.97
N ASN A 514 -15.99 3.77 -14.89
CA ASN A 514 -15.65 2.40 -15.25
C ASN A 514 -16.80 1.78 -16.00
N ALA A 515 -16.50 1.05 -17.08
CA ALA A 515 -17.45 0.30 -17.89
C ALA A 515 -16.88 -1.08 -18.20
N ASP A 516 -17.64 -2.13 -17.91
CA ASP A 516 -17.30 -3.52 -18.20
C ASP A 516 -18.46 -4.15 -18.98
N ALA A 517 -18.19 -4.70 -20.16
CA ALA A 517 -19.21 -5.29 -21.01
C ALA A 517 -18.86 -6.74 -21.38
N GLN A 518 -19.78 -7.66 -21.13
CA GLN A 518 -19.76 -9.01 -21.68
C GLN A 518 -20.43 -9.00 -23.06
N ILE A 519 -19.61 -8.85 -24.12
CA ILE A 519 -20.08 -8.71 -25.50
C ILE A 519 -20.60 -10.04 -26.04
N LEU A 520 -19.79 -11.10 -25.84
CA LEU A 520 -20.13 -12.49 -26.16
C LEU A 520 -19.82 -13.36 -24.92
N ASN A 521 -20.21 -14.62 -24.93
CA ASN A 521 -19.94 -15.53 -23.80
C ASN A 521 -18.43 -15.69 -23.49
N ASN A 522 -17.59 -15.52 -24.53
CA ASN A 522 -16.13 -15.62 -24.48
C ASN A 522 -15.41 -14.30 -24.81
N LEU A 523 -16.14 -13.17 -24.94
CA LEU A 523 -15.55 -11.87 -25.25
C LEU A 523 -16.03 -10.82 -24.27
N LYS A 524 -15.10 -10.30 -23.48
CA LYS A 524 -15.31 -9.22 -22.54
C LYS A 524 -14.49 -8.00 -22.95
N ALA A 525 -15.04 -6.81 -22.80
CA ALA A 525 -14.31 -5.56 -22.98
C ALA A 525 -14.61 -4.62 -21.81
N GLY A 526 -13.62 -3.82 -21.45
CA GLY A 526 -13.80 -2.80 -20.43
C GLY A 526 -12.97 -1.57 -20.68
N ALA A 527 -13.41 -0.47 -20.09
CA ALA A 527 -12.72 0.80 -20.13
C ALA A 527 -12.85 1.51 -18.79
N ASN A 528 -11.80 2.20 -18.39
CA ASN A 528 -11.85 3.08 -17.24
C ASN A 528 -11.22 4.43 -17.55
N PHE A 529 -11.78 5.47 -16.94
CA PHE A 529 -11.28 6.84 -16.99
C PHE A 529 -11.19 7.41 -15.59
N THR A 530 -10.09 8.10 -15.30
CA THR A 530 -9.90 8.81 -14.04
C THR A 530 -9.24 10.15 -14.30
N TRP A 531 -9.80 11.17 -13.71
CA TRP A 531 -9.20 12.49 -13.63
C TRP A 531 -9.39 13.06 -12.23
N PHE A 532 -8.32 13.62 -11.67
CA PHE A 532 -8.40 14.36 -10.43
C PHE A 532 -7.31 15.43 -10.32
N GLU A 533 -7.59 16.45 -9.53
CA GLU A 533 -6.73 17.59 -9.31
C GLU A 533 -6.52 17.82 -7.81
N GLY A 534 -5.32 18.20 -7.44
CA GLY A 534 -4.93 18.51 -6.07
C GLY A 534 -4.40 19.94 -5.95
N LYS A 535 -4.91 20.69 -4.98
CA LYS A 535 -4.47 22.06 -4.69
C LYS A 535 -4.06 22.23 -3.24
N LEU A 536 -3.02 23.03 -3.06
CA LEU A 536 -2.50 23.50 -1.78
C LEU A 536 -2.95 24.95 -1.55
N LYS A 537 -3.14 25.31 -0.29
CA LYS A 537 -3.39 26.67 0.11
C LYS A 537 -2.07 27.42 0.17
N SER A 538 -1.92 28.50 -0.57
CA SER A 538 -0.72 29.34 -0.56
C SER A 538 -0.63 30.21 0.71
N THR A 539 0.51 30.85 0.91
CA THR A 539 0.72 31.82 2.00
C THR A 539 -0.23 33.02 1.91
N SER A 540 -0.76 33.32 0.72
CA SER A 540 -1.79 34.34 0.48
C SER A 540 -3.22 33.86 0.79
N ASP A 541 -3.38 32.70 1.42
CA ASP A 541 -4.66 32.09 1.78
C ASP A 541 -5.54 31.66 0.58
N LYS A 542 -4.94 31.53 -0.62
CA LYS A 542 -5.60 31.14 -1.87
C LYS A 542 -5.27 29.68 -2.24
N TRP A 543 -6.19 29.05 -2.99
CA TRP A 543 -6.03 27.70 -3.55
C TRP A 543 -5.42 27.75 -4.95
N ASP A 544 -4.21 28.29 -5.07
CA ASP A 544 -3.52 28.62 -6.32
C ASP A 544 -2.29 27.76 -6.60
N THR A 545 -1.83 26.97 -5.64
CA THR A 545 -0.68 26.09 -5.78
C THR A 545 -1.12 24.65 -6.05
N TYR A 546 -0.58 24.02 -7.09
CA TYR A 546 -0.84 22.61 -7.37
C TYR A 546 -0.04 21.70 -6.45
N MET A 547 -0.62 20.56 -6.09
CA MET A 547 0.10 19.50 -5.45
C MET A 547 1.16 18.91 -6.41
N SER A 548 2.16 18.27 -5.83
CA SER A 548 3.24 17.60 -6.57
C SER A 548 2.67 16.53 -7.53
N ASN A 549 3.26 16.40 -8.73
CA ASN A 549 2.96 15.34 -9.68
C ASN A 549 3.31 13.93 -9.17
N ILE A 550 4.01 13.82 -8.05
CA ILE A 550 4.21 12.56 -7.34
C ILE A 550 2.90 12.11 -6.67
N SER A 551 2.12 13.07 -6.16
CA SER A 551 0.83 12.78 -5.53
C SER A 551 -0.31 12.75 -6.52
N ILE A 552 -0.32 13.68 -7.48
CA ILE A 552 -1.39 13.85 -8.48
C ILE A 552 -0.87 13.45 -9.87
N PRO A 553 -1.20 12.26 -10.37
CA PRO A 553 -0.84 11.84 -11.72
C PRO A 553 -1.68 12.56 -12.78
N ALA A 554 -1.27 12.45 -14.05
CA ALA A 554 -2.07 12.84 -15.19
C ALA A 554 -3.39 12.05 -15.26
N ALA A 555 -4.37 12.58 -15.99
CA ALA A 555 -5.59 11.84 -16.31
C ALA A 555 -5.25 10.51 -16.96
N LYS A 556 -5.95 9.44 -16.54
CA LYS A 556 -5.72 8.09 -17.01
C LYS A 556 -6.94 7.56 -17.74
N PHE A 557 -6.72 7.02 -18.93
CA PHE A 557 -7.67 6.20 -19.65
C PHE A 557 -7.03 4.84 -19.93
N ALA A 558 -7.74 3.77 -19.62
CA ALA A 558 -7.30 2.41 -19.94
C ALA A 558 -8.48 1.62 -20.49
N MET A 559 -8.20 0.74 -21.45
CA MET A 559 -9.17 -0.21 -21.99
C MET A 559 -8.55 -1.60 -22.12
N TYR A 560 -9.39 -2.61 -22.08
CA TYR A 560 -8.99 -3.99 -22.30
C TYR A 560 -10.04 -4.76 -23.09
N ILE A 561 -9.59 -5.79 -23.77
CA ILE A 561 -10.41 -6.81 -24.43
C ILE A 561 -9.86 -8.15 -23.96
N ASP A 562 -10.74 -9.03 -23.50
CA ASP A 562 -10.45 -10.39 -23.05
C ASP A 562 -11.31 -11.36 -23.87
N TYR A 563 -10.63 -12.33 -24.55
CA TYR A 563 -11.26 -13.31 -25.47
C TYR A 563 -10.88 -14.74 -25.09
#